data_38e22c79643b50306f34957fc1ed1e6b
#
_entry.id   38e22c79643b50306f34957fc1ed1e6b
#
_cell.length_a   1.000
_cell.length_b   1.000
_cell.length_c   1.000
_cell.angle_alpha   90.00
_cell.angle_beta   90.00
_cell.angle_gamma   90.00
#
_symmetry.space_group_name_H-M   'P 1'
#
loop_
_entity.id
_entity.type
_entity.pdbx_description
1 polymer ?
#
loop_
_entity_poly.entity_id
_entity_poly.type
_entity_poly.pdbx_seq_one_letter_code
_entity_poly.pdbx_strand_id
1 'polypeptide(L)'
;MAGSPYASALGRLEPEFPAFLGKEAFSGLLAAKDPGELAKLLETTPYSDDIVRARTTHPGGAMLEVAVNRTFVRRNRRAYDATPYAGRRAVAAYLGRWDLENVELILSSKAHGRPVGETEDHLVSSREIPAGLYAGVMTLDDFRGLLAQPTLEATVAALVPFGYGATVLPLLEAFERTHDIFPVLAALDRQYYHDVLEAARFFQGDEWVVRSLLAGEIDVRNALLLLKGKRSEVPAADLLSRWIPGGTVAAEAVGDLYAARGVPELADRLAERFPSAPDGTEEFRATGNLSGYELALQRERVVRELRRLRTYPLSLAVIFAYLLRNEIERADLRRLTFGKLYGLSPEQLARLLIAPGA
;
A
#
# COMPACT_ATOMS: atom_id res chain seq x y z
N MET A 1 -34.17 -18.47 6.65
CA MET A 1 -32.82 -18.00 6.97
C MET A 1 -32.53 -16.85 6.02
N ALA A 2 -32.26 -15.64 6.49
CA ALA A 2 -31.80 -14.56 5.64
C ALA A 2 -30.40 -14.95 5.13
N GLY A 3 -30.22 -14.93 3.80
CA GLY A 3 -28.91 -15.21 3.21
C GLY A 3 -27.87 -14.16 3.63
N SER A 4 -26.58 -14.49 3.55
CA SER A 4 -25.52 -13.52 3.85
C SER A 4 -25.70 -12.26 3.02
N PRO A 5 -25.57 -11.05 3.61
CA PRO A 5 -25.61 -9.80 2.85
C PRO A 5 -24.49 -9.71 1.80
N TYR A 6 -23.43 -10.51 1.94
CA TYR A 6 -22.29 -10.54 1.03
C TYR A 6 -22.43 -11.52 -0.14
N ALA A 7 -23.50 -12.31 -0.21
CA ALA A 7 -23.75 -13.21 -1.35
C ALA A 7 -23.82 -12.44 -2.68
N SER A 8 -24.43 -11.26 -2.69
CA SER A 8 -24.46 -10.38 -3.87
C SER A 8 -23.09 -9.84 -4.24
N ALA A 9 -22.24 -9.53 -3.25
CA ALA A 9 -20.87 -9.08 -3.48
C ALA A 9 -20.02 -10.21 -4.10
N LEU A 10 -20.15 -11.44 -3.57
CA LEU A 10 -19.51 -12.61 -4.15
C LEU A 10 -19.91 -12.79 -5.61
N GLY A 11 -21.23 -12.81 -5.91
CA GLY A 11 -21.71 -12.97 -7.28
C GLY A 11 -21.25 -11.89 -8.27
N ARG A 12 -20.94 -10.68 -7.78
CA ARG A 12 -20.40 -9.57 -8.61
C ARG A 12 -18.89 -9.63 -8.77
N LEU A 13 -18.15 -10.07 -7.77
CA LEU A 13 -16.67 -10.02 -7.76
C LEU A 13 -16.04 -11.33 -8.22
N GLU A 14 -16.67 -12.48 -7.99
CA GLU A 14 -16.13 -13.77 -8.40
C GLU A 14 -15.85 -13.87 -9.91
N PRO A 15 -16.74 -13.40 -10.81
CA PRO A 15 -16.48 -13.38 -12.25
C PRO A 15 -15.31 -12.44 -12.66
N GLU A 16 -14.89 -11.54 -11.80
CA GLU A 16 -13.81 -10.58 -12.06
C GLU A 16 -12.42 -11.10 -11.69
N PHE A 17 -12.35 -12.16 -10.84
CA PHE A 17 -11.04 -12.71 -10.45
C PHE A 17 -10.22 -13.26 -11.63
N PRO A 18 -10.80 -13.88 -12.68
CA PRO A 18 -10.06 -14.27 -13.87
C PRO A 18 -9.45 -13.10 -14.68
N ALA A 19 -9.92 -11.87 -14.47
CA ALA A 19 -9.36 -10.68 -15.10
C ALA A 19 -8.05 -10.19 -14.45
N PHE A 20 -7.64 -10.77 -13.32
CA PHE A 20 -6.29 -10.56 -12.78
C PHE A 20 -5.28 -11.38 -13.57
N LEU A 21 -4.07 -10.85 -13.68
CA LEU A 21 -2.97 -11.49 -14.42
C LEU A 21 -2.54 -12.78 -13.70
N GLY A 22 -2.54 -13.88 -14.43
CA GLY A 22 -2.05 -15.18 -13.95
C GLY A 22 -0.54 -15.32 -14.05
N LYS A 23 -0.01 -16.44 -13.54
CA LYS A 23 1.43 -16.73 -13.55
C LYS A 23 2.05 -16.72 -14.95
N GLU A 24 1.34 -17.24 -15.95
CA GLU A 24 1.83 -17.24 -17.35
C GLU A 24 1.97 -15.82 -17.91
N ALA A 25 0.97 -14.95 -17.64
CA ALA A 25 1.05 -13.55 -18.03
C ALA A 25 2.26 -12.87 -17.38
N PHE A 26 2.46 -13.04 -16.07
CA PHE A 26 3.63 -12.49 -15.39
C PHE A 26 4.96 -13.05 -15.91
N SER A 27 5.03 -14.32 -16.28
CA SER A 27 6.23 -14.90 -16.91
C SER A 27 6.54 -14.23 -18.24
N GLY A 28 5.52 -13.97 -19.07
CA GLY A 28 5.68 -13.21 -20.31
C GLY A 28 6.15 -11.78 -20.08
N LEU A 29 5.55 -11.09 -19.09
CA LEU A 29 5.92 -9.71 -18.74
C LEU A 29 7.35 -9.61 -18.19
N LEU A 30 7.81 -10.61 -17.42
CA LEU A 30 9.21 -10.70 -16.97
C LEU A 30 10.20 -10.83 -18.13
N ALA A 31 9.83 -11.56 -19.17
CA ALA A 31 10.67 -11.77 -20.34
C ALA A 31 10.74 -10.53 -21.27
N ALA A 32 9.82 -9.56 -21.14
CA ALA A 32 9.85 -8.32 -21.93
C ALA A 32 11.21 -7.63 -21.81
N LYS A 33 11.72 -7.05 -22.89
CA LYS A 33 13.04 -6.41 -22.94
C LYS A 33 13.04 -5.00 -22.35
N ASP A 34 11.95 -4.28 -22.59
CA ASP A 34 11.81 -2.87 -22.25
C ASP A 34 10.34 -2.51 -21.92
N PRO A 35 10.07 -1.29 -21.44
CA PRO A 35 8.69 -0.84 -21.16
C PRO A 35 7.77 -0.85 -22.39
N GLY A 36 8.29 -0.69 -23.60
CA GLY A 36 7.50 -0.72 -24.84
C GLY A 36 6.99 -2.13 -25.16
N GLU A 37 7.83 -3.14 -24.99
CA GLU A 37 7.43 -4.55 -25.13
C GLU A 37 6.47 -4.95 -23.99
N LEU A 38 6.72 -4.48 -22.76
CA LEU A 38 5.82 -4.66 -21.62
C LEU A 38 4.40 -4.11 -21.94
N ALA A 39 4.33 -2.92 -22.52
CA ALA A 39 3.06 -2.31 -22.94
C ALA A 39 2.33 -3.15 -23.99
N LYS A 40 3.05 -3.65 -25.02
CA LYS A 40 2.46 -4.52 -26.06
C LYS A 40 1.87 -5.81 -25.47
N LEU A 41 2.55 -6.43 -24.52
CA LEU A 41 2.05 -7.62 -23.84
C LEU A 41 0.80 -7.30 -23.00
N LEU A 42 0.78 -6.16 -22.30
CA LEU A 42 -0.39 -5.73 -21.52
C LEU A 42 -1.59 -5.36 -22.41
N GLU A 43 -1.40 -4.98 -23.68
CA GLU A 43 -2.50 -4.77 -24.63
C GLU A 43 -3.30 -6.03 -24.96
N THR A 44 -2.77 -7.21 -24.69
CA THR A 44 -3.50 -8.48 -24.87
C THR A 44 -4.22 -8.94 -23.58
N THR A 45 -4.26 -8.09 -22.56
CA THR A 45 -4.80 -8.36 -21.25
C THR A 45 -5.96 -7.40 -20.92
N PRO A 46 -6.64 -7.52 -19.77
CA PRO A 46 -7.63 -6.54 -19.33
C PRO A 46 -7.14 -5.10 -19.15
N TYR A 47 -5.85 -4.83 -19.33
CA TYR A 47 -5.26 -3.49 -19.35
C TYR A 47 -5.31 -2.79 -20.72
N SER A 48 -5.75 -3.48 -21.78
CA SER A 48 -5.71 -3.01 -23.18
C SER A 48 -6.27 -1.60 -23.35
N ASP A 49 -7.50 -1.36 -22.91
CA ASP A 49 -8.20 -0.08 -23.08
C ASP A 49 -7.44 1.08 -22.40
N ASP A 50 -6.89 0.84 -21.22
CA ASP A 50 -6.17 1.85 -20.46
C ASP A 50 -4.78 2.14 -21.05
N ILE A 51 -4.10 1.11 -21.59
CA ILE A 51 -2.84 1.28 -22.31
C ILE A 51 -3.06 2.12 -23.59
N VAL A 52 -4.06 1.77 -24.40
CA VAL A 52 -4.38 2.51 -25.63
C VAL A 52 -4.70 3.98 -25.33
N ARG A 53 -5.51 4.24 -24.33
CA ARG A 53 -5.86 5.62 -23.91
C ARG A 53 -4.66 6.37 -23.34
N ALA A 54 -3.85 5.72 -22.49
CA ALA A 54 -2.68 6.38 -21.90
C ALA A 54 -1.62 6.71 -22.93
N ARG A 55 -1.46 5.90 -23.97
CA ARG A 55 -0.48 6.12 -25.06
C ARG A 55 -0.70 7.43 -25.78
N THR A 56 -1.93 7.94 -25.90
CA THR A 56 -2.23 9.20 -26.57
C THR A 56 -1.78 10.43 -25.80
N THR A 57 -1.56 10.29 -24.50
CA THR A 57 -1.33 11.44 -23.60
C THR A 57 -0.03 11.39 -22.81
N HIS A 58 0.60 10.20 -22.68
CA HIS A 58 1.79 10.00 -21.85
C HIS A 58 2.85 9.17 -22.60
N PRO A 59 4.13 9.57 -22.60
CA PRO A 59 5.21 8.82 -23.22
C PRO A 59 5.81 7.77 -22.27
N GLY A 60 6.38 6.71 -22.85
CA GLY A 60 7.27 5.77 -22.15
C GLY A 60 6.70 5.12 -20.89
N GLY A 61 7.46 5.12 -19.80
CA GLY A 61 7.08 4.51 -18.53
C GLY A 61 5.88 5.20 -17.84
N ALA A 62 5.69 6.50 -18.03
CA ALA A 62 4.55 7.23 -17.49
C ALA A 62 3.22 6.72 -18.07
N MET A 63 3.19 6.28 -19.33
CA MET A 63 2.01 5.65 -19.93
C MET A 63 1.61 4.39 -19.16
N LEU A 64 2.56 3.52 -18.82
CA LEU A 64 2.29 2.29 -18.08
C LEU A 64 1.80 2.60 -16.67
N GLU A 65 2.43 3.53 -15.97
CA GLU A 65 2.01 3.98 -14.64
C GLU A 65 0.55 4.46 -14.64
N VAL A 66 0.21 5.33 -15.60
CA VAL A 66 -1.15 5.85 -15.77
C VAL A 66 -2.15 4.73 -16.09
N ALA A 67 -1.83 3.84 -17.02
CA ALA A 67 -2.71 2.74 -17.40
C ALA A 67 -2.97 1.78 -16.21
N VAL A 68 -1.91 1.42 -15.48
CA VAL A 68 -2.01 0.56 -14.29
C VAL A 68 -2.85 1.22 -13.20
N ASN A 69 -2.63 2.51 -12.93
CA ASN A 69 -3.41 3.25 -11.94
C ASN A 69 -4.89 3.39 -12.34
N ARG A 70 -5.22 3.60 -13.62
CA ARG A 70 -6.62 3.62 -14.10
C ARG A 70 -7.35 2.31 -13.84
N THR A 71 -6.76 1.19 -14.24
CA THR A 71 -7.32 -0.13 -13.99
C THR A 71 -7.47 -0.38 -12.49
N PHE A 72 -6.45 -0.04 -11.71
CA PHE A 72 -6.47 -0.17 -10.26
C PHE A 72 -7.62 0.59 -9.59
N VAL A 73 -7.80 1.86 -9.92
CA VAL A 73 -8.88 2.70 -9.37
C VAL A 73 -10.26 2.19 -9.80
N ARG A 74 -10.41 1.78 -11.06
CA ARG A 74 -11.67 1.20 -11.56
C ARG A 74 -12.05 -0.10 -10.82
N ARG A 75 -11.07 -0.97 -10.53
CA ARG A 75 -11.30 -2.18 -9.74
C ARG A 75 -11.63 -1.87 -8.28
N ASN A 76 -10.97 -0.90 -7.65
CA ASN A 76 -11.32 -0.43 -6.31
C ASN A 76 -12.76 0.09 -6.26
N ARG A 77 -13.17 0.87 -7.28
CA ARG A 77 -14.55 1.32 -7.44
C ARG A 77 -15.52 0.15 -7.49
N ARG A 78 -15.23 -0.83 -8.32
CA ARG A 78 -16.06 -2.02 -8.48
C ARG A 78 -16.22 -2.79 -7.16
N ALA A 79 -15.14 -2.96 -6.40
CA ALA A 79 -15.18 -3.56 -5.07
C ALA A 79 -16.07 -2.77 -4.10
N TYR A 80 -15.93 -1.44 -4.08
CA TYR A 80 -16.75 -0.56 -3.24
C TYR A 80 -18.24 -0.62 -3.62
N ASP A 81 -18.57 -0.55 -4.92
CA ASP A 81 -19.93 -0.61 -5.42
C ASP A 81 -20.59 -1.99 -5.18
N ALA A 82 -19.79 -3.05 -5.12
CA ALA A 82 -20.25 -4.39 -4.76
C ALA A 82 -20.48 -4.56 -3.26
N THR A 83 -19.93 -3.64 -2.42
CA THR A 83 -19.99 -3.76 -0.98
C THR A 83 -21.39 -3.45 -0.43
N PRO A 84 -22.02 -4.36 0.34
CA PRO A 84 -23.25 -4.10 1.06
C PRO A 84 -23.10 -2.93 2.04
N TYR A 85 -24.21 -2.29 2.37
CA TYR A 85 -24.24 -1.13 3.28
C TYR A 85 -23.48 -1.36 4.58
N ALA A 86 -23.62 -2.53 5.19
CA ALA A 86 -22.95 -2.89 6.44
C ALA A 86 -21.41 -2.84 6.36
N GLY A 87 -20.83 -3.14 5.20
CA GLY A 87 -19.37 -3.15 4.99
C GLY A 87 -18.80 -1.85 4.41
N ARG A 88 -19.66 -0.94 3.89
CA ARG A 88 -19.19 0.24 3.13
C ARG A 88 -18.26 1.15 3.92
N ARG A 89 -18.56 1.38 5.20
CA ARG A 89 -17.71 2.23 6.04
C ARG A 89 -16.29 1.67 6.17
N ALA A 90 -16.16 0.37 6.38
CA ALA A 90 -14.84 -0.26 6.52
C ALA A 90 -14.07 -0.29 5.19
N VAL A 91 -14.76 -0.57 4.07
CA VAL A 91 -14.13 -0.55 2.75
C VAL A 91 -13.71 0.86 2.38
N ALA A 92 -14.55 1.88 2.64
CA ALA A 92 -14.19 3.29 2.42
C ALA A 92 -12.95 3.69 3.25
N ALA A 93 -12.95 3.38 4.55
CA ALA A 93 -11.80 3.66 5.42
C ALA A 93 -10.54 2.95 4.94
N TYR A 94 -10.63 1.68 4.54
CA TYR A 94 -9.50 0.93 3.99
C TYR A 94 -8.95 1.57 2.71
N LEU A 95 -9.82 1.96 1.79
CA LEU A 95 -9.42 2.59 0.53
C LEU A 95 -8.90 4.02 0.71
N GLY A 96 -9.17 4.67 1.83
CA GLY A 96 -8.60 5.97 2.22
C GLY A 96 -7.07 5.98 2.28
N ARG A 97 -6.41 4.80 2.31
CA ARG A 97 -4.95 4.68 2.18
C ARG A 97 -4.38 5.32 0.92
N TRP A 98 -5.16 5.38 -0.14
CA TRP A 98 -4.69 5.95 -1.41
C TRP A 98 -4.71 7.47 -1.41
N ASP A 99 -5.65 8.09 -0.68
CA ASP A 99 -5.59 9.51 -0.37
C ASP A 99 -4.38 9.81 0.51
N LEU A 100 -4.16 8.99 1.53
CA LEU A 100 -3.01 9.12 2.41
C LEU A 100 -1.68 8.99 1.64
N GLU A 101 -1.53 7.97 0.76
CA GLU A 101 -0.33 7.81 -0.09
C GLU A 101 -0.06 9.07 -0.92
N ASN A 102 -1.11 9.68 -1.49
CA ASN A 102 -1.00 10.93 -2.23
C ASN A 102 -0.62 12.12 -1.33
N VAL A 103 -1.25 12.25 -0.17
CA VAL A 103 -0.93 13.30 0.82
C VAL A 103 0.53 13.18 1.28
N GLU A 104 0.99 12.00 1.64
CA GLU A 104 2.36 11.73 2.05
C GLU A 104 3.37 12.05 0.94
N LEU A 105 3.04 11.68 -0.30
CA LEU A 105 3.86 12.01 -1.47
C LEU A 105 3.98 13.54 -1.65
N ILE A 106 2.86 14.26 -1.54
CA ILE A 106 2.83 15.72 -1.69
C ILE A 106 3.63 16.39 -0.57
N LEU A 107 3.40 16.01 0.68
CA LEU A 107 4.12 16.57 1.83
C LEU A 107 5.62 16.29 1.75
N SER A 108 6.01 15.05 1.39
CA SER A 108 7.41 14.68 1.20
C SER A 108 8.06 15.47 0.06
N SER A 109 7.35 15.65 -1.05
CA SER A 109 7.84 16.43 -2.19
C SER A 109 8.03 17.90 -1.84
N LYS A 110 7.08 18.48 -1.10
CA LYS A 110 7.19 19.85 -0.59
C LYS A 110 8.37 20.02 0.37
N ALA A 111 8.53 19.09 1.32
CA ALA A 111 9.63 19.11 2.29
C ALA A 111 11.02 19.04 1.62
N HIS A 112 11.11 18.39 0.45
CA HIS A 112 12.36 18.24 -0.30
C HIS A 112 12.48 19.19 -1.51
N GLY A 113 11.55 20.13 -1.69
CA GLY A 113 11.57 21.11 -2.77
C GLY A 113 11.45 20.50 -4.19
N ARG A 114 10.79 19.35 -4.34
CA ARG A 114 10.61 18.71 -5.66
C ARG A 114 9.63 19.47 -6.54
N PRO A 115 9.83 19.45 -7.88
CA PRO A 115 8.91 20.10 -8.81
C PRO A 115 7.49 19.53 -8.76
N VAL A 116 6.50 20.40 -8.88
CA VAL A 116 5.07 20.02 -8.82
C VAL A 116 4.70 19.00 -9.89
N GLY A 117 5.16 19.20 -11.13
CA GLY A 117 4.85 18.28 -12.25
C GLY A 117 5.36 16.87 -12.05
N GLU A 118 6.57 16.72 -11.50
CA GLU A 118 7.12 15.40 -11.19
C GLU A 118 6.31 14.69 -10.11
N THR A 119 5.81 15.43 -9.12
CA THR A 119 4.99 14.87 -8.04
C THR A 119 3.62 14.43 -8.56
N GLU A 120 2.99 15.24 -9.44
CA GLU A 120 1.67 14.92 -9.99
C GLU A 120 1.68 13.60 -10.79
N ASP A 121 2.74 13.31 -11.52
CA ASP A 121 2.85 12.08 -12.32
C ASP A 121 2.89 10.80 -11.46
N HIS A 122 3.24 10.90 -10.19
CA HIS A 122 3.30 9.78 -9.24
C HIS A 122 2.06 9.61 -8.36
N LEU A 123 1.07 10.50 -8.44
CA LEU A 123 -0.17 10.34 -7.69
C LEU A 123 -0.90 9.04 -8.07
N VAL A 124 -1.54 8.40 -7.10
CA VAL A 124 -2.38 7.18 -7.30
C VAL A 124 -3.61 7.47 -8.14
N SER A 125 -3.62 8.52 -8.88
CA SER A 125 -4.68 8.88 -9.82
C SER A 125 -4.03 9.29 -11.11
N SER A 126 -4.67 9.00 -12.21
CA SER A 126 -4.30 9.63 -13.45
C SER A 126 -4.97 11.01 -13.51
N ARG A 127 -4.43 11.91 -14.36
CA ARG A 127 -5.03 13.22 -14.63
C ARG A 127 -6.51 13.16 -15.03
N GLU A 128 -6.99 12.00 -15.47
CA GLU A 128 -8.34 11.79 -16.00
C GLU A 128 -9.28 11.08 -15.01
N ILE A 129 -8.74 10.40 -14.01
CA ILE A 129 -9.54 9.66 -13.03
C ILE A 129 -9.22 10.22 -11.65
N PRO A 130 -10.17 10.84 -10.95
CA PRO A 130 -9.98 11.34 -9.60
C PRO A 130 -9.49 10.22 -8.66
N ALA A 131 -8.45 10.48 -7.86
CA ALA A 131 -7.88 9.51 -6.92
C ALA A 131 -8.89 9.08 -5.87
N GLY A 132 -9.61 10.04 -5.34
CA GLY A 132 -10.65 9.85 -4.33
C GLY A 132 -11.92 9.21 -4.86
N LEU A 133 -11.84 8.49 -5.95
CA LEU A 133 -12.97 8.00 -6.67
C LEU A 133 -13.89 7.13 -5.86
N TYR A 134 -14.05 7.16 -4.65
CA TYR A 134 -15.10 6.43 -3.94
C TYR A 134 -14.70 5.82 -2.61
N ALA A 135 -13.51 6.10 -2.20
CA ALA A 135 -13.06 5.60 -0.94
C ALA A 135 -12.41 6.70 -0.12
N GLY A 136 -11.74 7.59 -0.79
CA GLY A 136 -11.20 8.79 -0.21
C GLY A 136 -12.18 9.96 -0.29
N VAL A 137 -11.89 11.00 0.45
CA VAL A 137 -12.66 12.24 0.50
C VAL A 137 -12.14 13.24 -0.54
N MET A 138 -10.95 12.98 -1.12
CA MET A 138 -10.21 13.92 -1.96
C MET A 138 -10.32 13.57 -3.44
N THR A 139 -10.52 14.60 -4.26
CA THR A 139 -10.52 14.52 -5.72
C THR A 139 -9.13 14.86 -6.28
N LEU A 140 -8.93 14.63 -7.58
CA LEU A 140 -7.70 15.05 -8.25
C LEU A 140 -7.48 16.57 -8.16
N ASP A 141 -8.56 17.36 -8.25
CA ASP A 141 -8.46 18.82 -8.15
C ASP A 141 -8.07 19.26 -6.73
N ASP A 142 -8.50 18.53 -5.70
CA ASP A 142 -8.03 18.76 -4.32
C ASP A 142 -6.52 18.51 -4.22
N PHE A 143 -6.01 17.40 -4.76
CA PHE A 143 -4.56 17.13 -4.77
C PHE A 143 -3.77 18.17 -5.56
N ARG A 144 -4.29 18.65 -6.69
CA ARG A 144 -3.69 19.76 -7.44
C ARG A 144 -3.68 21.04 -6.63
N GLY A 145 -4.79 21.31 -5.91
CA GLY A 145 -4.87 22.42 -4.98
C GLY A 145 -3.81 22.36 -3.88
N LEU A 146 -3.52 21.17 -3.35
CA LEU A 146 -2.43 20.97 -2.39
C LEU A 146 -1.04 21.17 -3.02
N LEU A 147 -0.83 20.62 -4.21
CA LEU A 147 0.43 20.81 -4.95
C LEU A 147 0.71 22.26 -5.29
N ALA A 148 -0.33 23.04 -5.58
CA ALA A 148 -0.23 24.48 -5.90
C ALA A 148 0.10 25.36 -4.68
N GLN A 149 -0.01 24.86 -3.45
CA GLN A 149 0.34 25.63 -2.26
C GLN A 149 1.83 26.01 -2.27
N PRO A 150 2.18 27.24 -1.85
CA PRO A 150 3.56 27.74 -1.94
C PRO A 150 4.50 27.09 -0.92
N THR A 151 3.98 26.71 0.27
CA THR A 151 4.79 26.16 1.38
C THR A 151 4.18 24.90 1.96
N LEU A 152 4.95 24.18 2.78
CA LEU A 152 4.47 23.01 3.51
C LEU A 152 3.34 23.40 4.48
N GLU A 153 3.47 24.52 5.19
CA GLU A 153 2.49 25.02 6.16
C GLU A 153 1.15 25.32 5.45
N ALA A 154 1.21 26.00 4.31
CA ALA A 154 0.01 26.27 3.50
C ALA A 154 -0.64 24.97 3.00
N THR A 155 0.18 23.98 2.61
CA THR A 155 -0.31 22.64 2.22
C THR A 155 -1.00 21.96 3.39
N VAL A 156 -0.41 21.97 4.59
CA VAL A 156 -1.01 21.39 5.80
C VAL A 156 -2.29 22.10 6.20
N ALA A 157 -2.34 23.44 6.11
CA ALA A 157 -3.57 24.20 6.37
C ALA A 157 -4.69 23.81 5.39
N ALA A 158 -4.36 23.58 4.11
CA ALA A 158 -5.30 23.13 3.10
C ALA A 158 -5.78 21.69 3.29
N LEU A 159 -5.10 20.88 4.11
CA LEU A 159 -5.50 19.51 4.49
C LEU A 159 -6.51 19.47 5.64
N VAL A 160 -6.75 20.57 6.36
CA VAL A 160 -7.68 20.60 7.50
C VAL A 160 -9.10 20.16 7.14
N PRO A 161 -9.72 20.64 6.04
CA PRO A 161 -11.07 20.21 5.64
C PRO A 161 -11.20 18.71 5.36
N PHE A 162 -10.10 18.04 5.04
CA PHE A 162 -10.05 16.61 4.73
C PHE A 162 -9.72 15.73 5.94
N GLY A 163 -9.55 16.36 7.14
CA GLY A 163 -9.27 15.64 8.38
C GLY A 163 -7.79 15.35 8.65
N TYR A 164 -6.89 15.58 7.70
CA TYR A 164 -5.45 15.31 7.87
C TYR A 164 -4.70 16.46 8.56
N GLY A 165 -5.10 17.69 8.27
CA GLY A 165 -4.39 18.88 8.77
C GLY A 165 -4.32 18.96 10.29
N ALA A 166 -5.40 18.62 10.99
CA ALA A 166 -5.44 18.63 12.46
C ALA A 166 -4.39 17.71 13.12
N THR A 167 -4.06 16.60 12.47
CA THR A 167 -3.03 15.67 12.93
C THR A 167 -1.61 16.20 12.68
N VAL A 168 -1.41 16.94 11.60
CA VAL A 168 -0.08 17.40 11.15
C VAL A 168 0.30 18.76 11.74
N LEU A 169 -0.66 19.68 11.91
CA LEU A 169 -0.41 21.05 12.41
C LEU A 169 0.48 21.11 13.66
N PRO A 170 0.26 20.27 14.71
CA PRO A 170 1.11 20.31 15.91
C PRO A 170 2.56 19.90 15.69
N LEU A 171 2.88 19.29 14.54
CA LEU A 171 4.20 18.78 14.21
C LEU A 171 5.02 19.73 13.34
N LEU A 172 4.40 20.82 12.82
CA LEU A 172 5.08 21.74 11.91
C LEU A 172 6.25 22.46 12.58
N GLU A 173 6.10 22.97 13.80
CA GLU A 173 7.20 23.63 14.54
C GLU A 173 8.42 22.71 14.71
N ALA A 174 8.18 21.43 15.00
CA ALA A 174 9.26 20.44 15.09
C ALA A 174 9.92 20.20 13.73
N PHE A 175 9.11 20.13 12.66
CA PHE A 175 9.62 19.98 11.30
C PHE A 175 10.47 21.19 10.86
N GLU A 176 10.04 22.42 11.11
CA GLU A 176 10.80 23.64 10.78
C GLU A 176 12.18 23.66 11.43
N ARG A 177 12.29 23.12 12.65
CA ARG A 177 13.55 23.05 13.39
C ARG A 177 14.45 21.90 12.93
N THR A 178 13.89 20.74 12.61
CA THR A 178 14.66 19.51 12.36
C THR A 178 14.78 19.16 10.88
N HIS A 179 13.91 19.67 10.03
CA HIS A 179 13.69 19.28 8.63
C HIS A 179 13.42 17.78 8.45
N ASP A 180 12.98 17.09 9.53
CA ASP A 180 12.60 15.68 9.51
C ASP A 180 11.08 15.54 9.27
N ILE A 181 10.70 15.10 8.07
CA ILE A 181 9.30 14.87 7.69
C ILE A 181 8.72 13.56 8.28
N PHE A 182 9.56 12.62 8.71
CA PHE A 182 9.11 11.30 9.17
C PHE A 182 8.12 11.31 10.33
N PRO A 183 8.23 12.17 11.36
CA PRO A 183 7.20 12.27 12.41
C PRO A 183 5.81 12.64 11.87
N VAL A 184 5.76 13.49 10.83
CA VAL A 184 4.52 13.89 10.16
C VAL A 184 3.89 12.71 9.45
N LEU A 185 4.66 11.98 8.64
CA LEU A 185 4.18 10.79 7.92
C LEU A 185 3.72 9.70 8.89
N ALA A 186 4.49 9.46 9.98
CA ALA A 186 4.11 8.49 11.00
C ALA A 186 2.81 8.87 11.74
N ALA A 187 2.53 10.15 11.94
CA ALA A 187 1.28 10.59 12.55
C ALA A 187 0.07 10.35 11.62
N LEU A 188 0.25 10.59 10.32
CA LEU A 188 -0.75 10.30 9.31
C LEU A 188 -1.02 8.80 9.18
N ASP A 189 0.01 7.95 9.14
CA ASP A 189 -0.13 6.49 9.17
C ASP A 189 -0.93 6.03 10.41
N ARG A 190 -0.59 6.54 11.59
CA ARG A 190 -1.32 6.19 12.83
C ARG A 190 -2.79 6.60 12.78
N GLN A 191 -3.08 7.79 12.26
CA GLN A 191 -4.47 8.23 12.07
C GLN A 191 -5.21 7.29 11.14
N TYR A 192 -4.64 6.96 9.99
CA TYR A 192 -5.24 6.03 9.03
C TYR A 192 -5.59 4.68 9.68
N TYR A 193 -4.62 4.05 10.37
CA TYR A 193 -4.89 2.76 11.03
C TYR A 193 -5.88 2.86 12.16
N HIS A 194 -5.88 3.96 12.91
CA HIS A 194 -6.93 4.23 13.91
C HIS A 194 -8.32 4.24 13.25
N ASP A 195 -8.48 5.00 12.18
CA ASP A 195 -9.77 5.20 11.52
C ASP A 195 -10.29 3.90 10.86
N VAL A 196 -9.43 3.13 10.22
CA VAL A 196 -9.82 1.86 9.60
C VAL A 196 -10.15 0.79 10.65
N LEU A 197 -9.43 0.73 11.77
CA LEU A 197 -9.74 -0.18 12.89
C LEU A 197 -11.04 0.20 13.59
N GLU A 198 -11.30 1.50 13.77
CA GLU A 198 -12.59 1.98 14.31
C GLU A 198 -13.75 1.68 13.34
N ALA A 199 -13.54 1.77 12.04
CA ALA A 199 -14.55 1.38 11.05
C ALA A 199 -14.87 -0.13 11.11
N ALA A 200 -13.90 -0.95 11.49
CA ALA A 200 -14.03 -2.40 11.66
C ALA A 200 -14.33 -2.83 13.10
N ARG A 201 -14.56 -1.90 14.04
CA ARG A 201 -14.64 -2.16 15.48
C ARG A 201 -15.72 -3.19 15.86
N PHE A 202 -16.86 -3.14 15.19
CA PHE A 202 -18.01 -3.99 15.51
C PHE A 202 -18.08 -5.27 14.70
N PHE A 203 -17.07 -5.57 13.89
CA PHE A 203 -17.01 -6.81 13.12
C PHE A 203 -16.84 -8.02 14.03
N GLN A 204 -17.72 -8.99 13.86
CA GLN A 204 -17.78 -10.24 14.61
C GLN A 204 -17.92 -11.43 13.65
N GLY A 205 -17.80 -12.64 14.18
CA GLY A 205 -17.91 -13.85 13.36
C GLY A 205 -16.86 -13.87 12.25
N ASP A 206 -17.29 -14.19 11.03
CA ASP A 206 -16.40 -14.31 9.87
C ASP A 206 -15.73 -12.98 9.45
N GLU A 207 -16.27 -11.84 9.87
CA GLU A 207 -15.72 -10.53 9.53
C GLU A 207 -14.48 -10.16 10.35
N TRP A 208 -14.19 -10.88 11.44
CA TRP A 208 -12.97 -10.68 12.22
C TRP A 208 -11.69 -10.88 11.38
N VAL A 209 -11.79 -11.65 10.28
CA VAL A 209 -10.69 -11.89 9.36
C VAL A 209 -10.13 -10.59 8.77
N VAL A 210 -10.98 -9.57 8.57
CA VAL A 210 -10.56 -8.25 8.10
C VAL A 210 -9.71 -7.54 9.16
N ARG A 211 -10.12 -7.61 10.43
CA ARG A 211 -9.32 -7.04 11.53
C ARG A 211 -7.97 -7.72 11.65
N SER A 212 -7.93 -9.02 11.45
CA SER A 212 -6.69 -9.79 11.47
C SER A 212 -5.76 -9.44 10.30
N LEU A 213 -6.31 -9.18 9.11
CA LEU A 213 -5.54 -8.67 7.96
C LEU A 213 -4.88 -7.33 8.31
N LEU A 214 -5.66 -6.40 8.88
CA LEU A 214 -5.14 -5.09 9.29
C LEU A 214 -4.07 -5.21 10.39
N ALA A 215 -4.30 -6.08 11.39
CA ALA A 215 -3.31 -6.33 12.44
C ALA A 215 -1.99 -6.89 11.86
N GLY A 216 -2.07 -7.84 10.92
CA GLY A 216 -0.88 -8.38 10.25
C GLY A 216 -0.14 -7.33 9.42
N GLU A 217 -0.84 -6.38 8.80
CA GLU A 217 -0.22 -5.27 8.09
C GLU A 217 0.49 -4.31 9.05
N ILE A 218 -0.15 -3.95 10.15
CA ILE A 218 0.44 -3.12 11.21
C ILE A 218 1.69 -3.78 11.77
N ASP A 219 1.65 -5.08 12.03
CA ASP A 219 2.79 -5.82 12.56
C ASP A 219 4.00 -5.76 11.63
N VAL A 220 3.80 -5.92 10.31
CA VAL A 220 4.88 -5.77 9.33
C VAL A 220 5.45 -4.36 9.33
N ARG A 221 4.60 -3.31 9.38
CA ARG A 221 5.05 -1.92 9.45
C ARG A 221 5.85 -1.65 10.72
N ASN A 222 5.38 -2.12 11.86
CA ASN A 222 6.04 -1.97 13.14
C ASN A 222 7.37 -2.77 13.20
N ALA A 223 7.42 -3.97 12.64
CA ALA A 223 8.67 -4.73 12.51
C ALA A 223 9.71 -3.97 11.69
N LEU A 224 9.31 -3.41 10.54
CA LEU A 224 10.19 -2.61 9.70
C LEU A 224 10.62 -1.31 10.37
N LEU A 225 9.73 -0.66 11.14
CA LEU A 225 10.10 0.49 11.97
C LEU A 225 11.22 0.15 12.93
N LEU A 226 11.12 -0.98 13.66
CA LEU A 226 12.15 -1.44 14.59
C LEU A 226 13.46 -1.77 13.89
N LEU A 227 13.42 -2.50 12.76
CA LEU A 227 14.60 -2.92 12.01
C LEU A 227 15.34 -1.71 11.41
N LYS A 228 14.60 -0.79 10.78
CA LYS A 228 15.17 0.45 10.22
C LYS A 228 15.71 1.35 11.33
N GLY A 229 14.96 1.50 12.44
CA GLY A 229 15.40 2.25 13.59
C GLY A 229 16.69 1.69 14.22
N LYS A 230 16.77 0.37 14.38
CA LYS A 230 17.96 -0.32 14.90
C LYS A 230 19.19 -0.12 14.00
N ARG A 231 18.97 -0.19 12.67
CA ARG A 231 20.04 0.05 11.69
C ARG A 231 20.57 1.49 11.73
N SER A 232 19.67 2.45 11.99
CA SER A 232 20.00 3.88 12.05
C SER A 232 20.28 4.37 13.48
N GLU A 233 20.37 3.45 14.44
CA GLU A 233 20.66 3.73 15.87
C GLU A 233 19.67 4.72 16.51
N VAL A 234 18.41 4.73 16.04
CA VAL A 234 17.35 5.60 16.58
C VAL A 234 16.99 5.13 18.00
N PRO A 235 16.86 6.03 19.00
CA PRO A 235 16.42 5.65 20.33
C PRO A 235 15.05 4.97 20.38
N ALA A 236 14.87 3.96 21.24
CA ALA A 236 13.60 3.22 21.36
C ALA A 236 12.40 4.13 21.67
N ALA A 237 12.61 5.18 22.47
CA ALA A 237 11.56 6.15 22.80
C ALA A 237 11.02 6.88 21.55
N ASP A 238 11.89 7.22 20.61
CA ASP A 238 11.51 7.89 19.37
C ASP A 238 10.74 6.94 18.44
N LEU A 239 11.04 5.64 18.47
CA LEU A 239 10.31 4.63 17.71
C LEU A 239 8.90 4.40 18.30
N LEU A 240 8.75 4.43 19.63
CA LEU A 240 7.45 4.35 20.28
C LEU A 240 6.50 5.48 19.86
N SER A 241 7.04 6.67 19.63
CA SER A 241 6.24 7.79 19.12
C SER A 241 5.67 7.55 17.71
N ARG A 242 6.32 6.66 16.94
CA ARG A 242 5.94 6.27 15.56
C ARG A 242 5.22 4.92 15.50
N TRP A 243 5.08 4.23 16.64
CA TRP A 243 4.44 2.92 16.72
C TRP A 243 2.98 2.99 16.33
N ILE A 244 2.53 2.06 15.49
CA ILE A 244 1.13 1.96 15.07
C ILE A 244 0.42 0.96 15.99
N PRO A 245 -0.58 1.40 16.77
CA PRO A 245 -1.37 0.51 17.61
C PRO A 245 -2.30 -0.41 16.79
N GLY A 246 -2.69 -1.55 17.36
CA GLY A 246 -3.68 -2.45 16.75
C GLY A 246 -3.11 -3.65 16.02
N GLY A 247 -1.79 -3.80 15.99
CA GLY A 247 -1.13 -5.05 15.62
C GLY A 247 -1.25 -6.13 16.71
N THR A 248 -0.69 -7.30 16.45
CA THR A 248 -0.61 -8.40 17.42
C THR A 248 0.53 -8.20 18.42
N VAL A 249 1.54 -7.40 18.08
CA VAL A 249 2.65 -7.03 18.96
C VAL A 249 2.30 -5.75 19.69
N ALA A 250 2.23 -5.84 21.00
CA ALA A 250 1.95 -4.69 21.85
C ALA A 250 3.16 -3.74 21.97
N ALA A 251 2.91 -2.44 22.18
CA ALA A 251 3.96 -1.43 22.31
C ALA A 251 4.92 -1.71 23.48
N GLU A 252 4.42 -2.35 24.55
CA GLU A 252 5.19 -2.74 25.75
C GLU A 252 6.31 -3.74 25.40
N ALA A 253 6.14 -4.54 24.35
CA ALA A 253 7.18 -5.48 23.90
C ALA A 253 8.33 -4.81 23.13
N VAL A 254 8.21 -3.52 22.77
CA VAL A 254 9.25 -2.80 22.01
C VAL A 254 10.57 -2.74 22.78
N GLY A 255 10.54 -2.48 24.08
CA GLY A 255 11.72 -2.43 24.93
C GLY A 255 12.54 -3.71 24.87
N ASP A 256 11.88 -4.87 25.05
CA ASP A 256 12.51 -6.19 25.03
C ASP A 256 13.04 -6.54 23.64
N LEU A 257 12.25 -6.28 22.60
CA LEU A 257 12.67 -6.52 21.21
C LEU A 257 13.88 -5.65 20.85
N TYR A 258 13.84 -4.38 21.22
CA TYR A 258 14.86 -3.42 20.86
C TYR A 258 16.14 -3.53 21.70
N ALA A 259 16.11 -4.28 22.82
CA ALA A 259 17.29 -4.64 23.58
C ALA A 259 18.26 -5.59 22.82
N ALA A 260 17.86 -6.09 21.64
CA ALA A 260 18.75 -6.83 20.73
C ALA A 260 20.06 -6.07 20.47
N ARG A 261 21.19 -6.77 20.39
CA ARG A 261 22.54 -6.17 20.20
C ARG A 261 22.70 -5.52 18.83
N GLY A 262 21.97 -5.99 17.81
CA GLY A 262 22.02 -5.48 16.46
C GLY A 262 20.83 -5.92 15.62
N VAL A 263 20.81 -5.48 14.35
CA VAL A 263 19.71 -5.80 13.42
C VAL A 263 19.51 -7.31 13.20
N PRO A 264 20.56 -8.16 13.09
CA PRO A 264 20.38 -9.60 12.94
C PRO A 264 19.66 -10.25 14.13
N GLU A 265 20.08 -9.94 15.36
CA GLU A 265 19.43 -10.49 16.57
C GLU A 265 17.99 -9.97 16.71
N LEU A 266 17.73 -8.71 16.33
CA LEU A 266 16.37 -8.17 16.31
C LEU A 266 15.51 -8.91 15.28
N ALA A 267 16.05 -9.20 14.09
CA ALA A 267 15.34 -9.98 13.07
C ALA A 267 14.99 -11.39 13.58
N ASP A 268 15.87 -12.05 14.32
CA ASP A 268 15.62 -13.37 14.94
C ASP A 268 14.50 -13.29 15.98
N ARG A 269 14.53 -12.31 16.86
CA ARG A 269 13.47 -12.08 17.86
C ARG A 269 12.11 -11.76 17.20
N LEU A 270 12.12 -11.04 16.10
CA LEU A 270 10.93 -10.76 15.30
C LEU A 270 10.44 -12.02 14.59
N ALA A 271 11.31 -12.88 14.06
CA ALA A 271 10.94 -14.12 13.40
C ALA A 271 10.19 -15.09 14.35
N GLU A 272 10.49 -15.10 15.65
CA GLU A 272 9.73 -15.88 16.64
C GLU A 272 8.25 -15.43 16.74
N ARG A 273 8.00 -14.14 16.55
CA ARG A 273 6.66 -13.52 16.60
C ARG A 273 5.98 -13.44 15.24
N PHE A 274 6.78 -13.39 14.19
CA PHE A 274 6.35 -13.39 12.79
C PHE A 274 6.94 -14.62 12.08
N PRO A 275 6.38 -15.83 12.23
CA PRO A 275 6.91 -17.06 11.65
C PRO A 275 6.94 -17.07 10.12
N SER A 276 6.91 -15.90 9.53
CA SER A 276 6.52 -15.63 8.16
C SER A 276 7.67 -15.39 7.19
N ALA A 277 8.93 -15.40 7.58
CA ALA A 277 10.01 -15.04 6.64
C ALA A 277 11.33 -15.82 6.90
N PRO A 278 11.34 -17.16 6.95
CA PRO A 278 12.59 -17.90 7.15
C PRO A 278 13.64 -17.60 6.07
N ASP A 279 13.25 -17.64 4.79
CA ASP A 279 14.16 -17.43 3.65
C ASP A 279 14.73 -16.01 3.62
N GLY A 280 13.91 -15.00 3.90
CA GLY A 280 14.34 -13.60 3.95
C GLY A 280 15.30 -13.32 5.10
N THR A 281 15.16 -14.04 6.22
CA THR A 281 16.07 -13.91 7.37
C THR A 281 17.45 -14.45 7.05
N GLU A 282 17.54 -15.57 6.33
CA GLU A 282 18.82 -16.16 5.91
C GLU A 282 19.55 -15.26 4.91
N GLU A 283 18.85 -14.77 3.89
CA GLU A 283 19.41 -13.81 2.93
C GLU A 283 19.87 -12.54 3.64
N PHE A 284 19.05 -12.02 4.56
CA PHE A 284 19.41 -10.85 5.34
C PHE A 284 20.66 -11.07 6.20
N ARG A 285 20.82 -12.21 6.88
CA ARG A 285 22.02 -12.56 7.63
C ARG A 285 23.25 -12.63 6.74
N ALA A 286 23.11 -13.17 5.54
CA ALA A 286 24.20 -13.33 4.59
C ALA A 286 24.62 -12.02 3.93
N THR A 287 23.67 -11.13 3.63
CA THR A 287 23.91 -9.94 2.79
C THR A 287 23.75 -8.61 3.50
N GLY A 288 23.10 -8.56 4.68
CA GLY A 288 22.67 -7.33 5.35
C GLY A 288 21.58 -6.55 4.58
N ASN A 289 20.97 -7.14 3.56
CA ASN A 289 20.00 -6.49 2.70
C ASN A 289 18.61 -6.44 3.36
N LEU A 290 18.32 -5.35 4.07
CA LEU A 290 17.04 -5.14 4.74
C LEU A 290 15.85 -5.06 3.74
N SER A 291 16.08 -4.59 2.51
CA SER A 291 15.03 -4.52 1.49
C SER A 291 14.58 -5.92 1.02
N GLY A 292 15.50 -6.89 0.94
CA GLY A 292 15.17 -8.29 0.69
C GLY A 292 14.31 -8.89 1.81
N TYR A 293 14.67 -8.60 3.05
CA TYR A 293 13.88 -9.04 4.22
C TYR A 293 12.49 -8.39 4.26
N GLU A 294 12.39 -7.09 3.99
CA GLU A 294 11.10 -6.39 3.87
C GLU A 294 10.18 -7.05 2.84
N LEU A 295 10.74 -7.37 1.68
CA LEU A 295 9.98 -8.03 0.61
C LEU A 295 9.54 -9.45 1.01
N ALA A 296 10.38 -10.20 1.72
CA ALA A 296 10.03 -11.53 2.23
C ALA A 296 8.87 -11.45 3.24
N LEU A 297 8.91 -10.49 4.18
CA LEU A 297 7.81 -10.23 5.11
C LEU A 297 6.50 -9.89 4.37
N GLN A 298 6.56 -9.04 3.36
CA GLN A 298 5.39 -8.67 2.56
C GLN A 298 4.82 -9.88 1.80
N ARG A 299 5.66 -10.69 1.17
CA ARG A 299 5.25 -11.91 0.45
C ARG A 299 4.50 -12.87 1.33
N GLU A 300 5.10 -13.20 2.45
CA GLU A 300 4.51 -14.16 3.40
C GLU A 300 3.17 -13.64 3.92
N ARG A 301 3.12 -12.38 4.36
CA ARG A 301 1.86 -11.75 4.78
C ARG A 301 0.78 -11.89 3.70
N VAL A 302 1.09 -11.50 2.48
CA VAL A 302 0.14 -11.51 1.36
C VAL A 302 -0.37 -12.91 1.07
N VAL A 303 0.51 -13.89 0.95
CA VAL A 303 0.14 -15.29 0.67
C VAL A 303 -0.77 -15.85 1.78
N ARG A 304 -0.39 -15.59 3.03
CA ARG A 304 -1.19 -16.00 4.19
C ARG A 304 -2.56 -15.36 4.20
N GLU A 305 -2.63 -14.03 3.99
CA GLU A 305 -3.90 -13.30 4.05
C GLU A 305 -4.82 -13.64 2.88
N LEU A 306 -4.32 -13.77 1.65
CA LEU A 306 -5.14 -14.21 0.52
C LEU A 306 -5.73 -15.61 0.76
N ARG A 307 -4.93 -16.55 1.30
CA ARG A 307 -5.41 -17.88 1.65
C ARG A 307 -6.51 -17.81 2.71
N ARG A 308 -6.31 -17.00 3.74
CA ARG A 308 -7.24 -16.82 4.84
C ARG A 308 -8.55 -16.16 4.41
N LEU A 309 -8.49 -15.09 3.62
CA LEU A 309 -9.67 -14.41 3.10
C LEU A 309 -10.55 -15.33 2.24
N ARG A 310 -9.95 -16.23 1.48
CA ARG A 310 -10.69 -17.23 0.65
C ARG A 310 -11.49 -18.23 1.48
N THR A 311 -11.21 -18.41 2.76
CA THR A 311 -12.00 -19.34 3.61
C THR A 311 -13.37 -18.78 4.03
N TYR A 312 -13.61 -17.47 3.80
CA TYR A 312 -14.85 -16.78 4.20
C TYR A 312 -15.55 -16.08 3.03
N PRO A 313 -15.94 -16.80 1.96
CA PRO A 313 -16.41 -16.18 0.72
C PRO A 313 -17.75 -15.45 0.87
N LEU A 314 -18.56 -15.79 1.88
CA LEU A 314 -19.85 -15.16 2.16
C LEU A 314 -19.76 -14.08 3.26
N SER A 315 -18.61 -13.46 3.40
CA SER A 315 -18.37 -12.35 4.33
C SER A 315 -17.69 -11.17 3.62
N LEU A 316 -17.36 -10.12 4.36
CA LEU A 316 -16.58 -8.98 3.86
C LEU A 316 -15.20 -9.40 3.29
N ALA A 317 -14.73 -10.60 3.65
CA ALA A 317 -13.46 -11.15 3.19
C ALA A 317 -13.35 -11.24 1.65
N VAL A 318 -14.44 -11.52 0.93
CA VAL A 318 -14.38 -11.58 -0.54
C VAL A 318 -13.99 -10.23 -1.15
N ILE A 319 -14.48 -9.14 -0.57
CA ILE A 319 -14.17 -7.78 -1.02
C ILE A 319 -12.71 -7.46 -0.72
N PHE A 320 -12.25 -7.76 0.49
CA PHE A 320 -10.85 -7.55 0.87
C PHE A 320 -9.87 -8.45 0.10
N ALA A 321 -10.25 -9.69 -0.25
CA ALA A 321 -9.46 -10.54 -1.12
C ALA A 321 -9.27 -9.92 -2.51
N TYR A 322 -10.35 -9.35 -3.06
CA TYR A 322 -10.31 -8.66 -4.34
C TYR A 322 -9.44 -7.40 -4.29
N LEU A 323 -9.61 -6.57 -3.25
CA LEU A 323 -8.82 -5.35 -3.06
C LEU A 323 -7.33 -5.67 -2.87
N LEU A 324 -7.00 -6.63 -1.99
CA LEU A 324 -5.62 -7.03 -1.74
C LEU A 324 -4.96 -7.56 -3.02
N ARG A 325 -5.67 -8.36 -3.82
CA ARG A 325 -5.15 -8.85 -5.10
C ARG A 325 -4.90 -7.71 -6.08
N ASN A 326 -5.80 -6.73 -6.13
CA ASN A 326 -5.65 -5.54 -6.96
C ASN A 326 -4.42 -4.71 -6.57
N GLU A 327 -4.19 -4.52 -5.26
CA GLU A 327 -3.01 -3.81 -4.73
C GLU A 327 -1.70 -4.50 -5.10
N ILE A 328 -1.66 -5.83 -4.97
CA ILE A 328 -0.47 -6.61 -5.26
C ILE A 328 -0.15 -6.57 -6.75
N GLU A 329 -1.16 -6.78 -7.61
CA GLU A 329 -0.96 -6.73 -9.05
C GLU A 329 -0.47 -5.35 -9.51
N ARG A 330 -1.06 -4.27 -8.98
CA ARG A 330 -0.56 -2.91 -9.21
C ARG A 330 0.91 -2.77 -8.78
N ALA A 331 1.23 -3.20 -7.57
CA ALA A 331 2.59 -3.08 -7.03
C ALA A 331 3.61 -3.87 -7.86
N ASP A 332 3.26 -5.07 -8.29
CA ASP A 332 4.14 -5.91 -9.09
C ASP A 332 4.31 -5.36 -10.53
N LEU A 333 3.25 -4.86 -11.16
CA LEU A 333 3.34 -4.19 -12.46
C LEU A 333 4.19 -2.92 -12.42
N ARG A 334 4.08 -2.12 -11.35
CA ARG A 334 4.94 -0.96 -11.16
C ARG A 334 6.41 -1.35 -11.01
N ARG A 335 6.71 -2.40 -10.23
CA ARG A 335 8.09 -2.92 -10.11
C ARG A 335 8.63 -3.40 -11.45
N LEU A 336 7.81 -4.09 -12.26
CA LEU A 336 8.19 -4.47 -13.61
C LEU A 336 8.48 -3.26 -14.49
N THR A 337 7.59 -2.26 -14.48
CA THR A 337 7.75 -1.05 -15.30
C THR A 337 9.05 -0.32 -14.98
N PHE A 338 9.27 0.00 -13.69
CA PHE A 338 10.47 0.71 -13.27
C PHE A 338 11.73 -0.16 -13.42
N GLY A 339 11.64 -1.44 -13.11
CA GLY A 339 12.79 -2.33 -13.26
C GLY A 339 13.22 -2.47 -14.73
N LYS A 340 12.28 -2.54 -15.68
CA LYS A 340 12.61 -2.50 -17.12
C LYS A 340 13.18 -1.16 -17.55
N LEU A 341 12.66 -0.06 -17.00
CA LEU A 341 13.21 1.27 -17.26
C LEU A 341 14.66 1.41 -16.78
N TYR A 342 15.02 0.77 -15.68
CA TYR A 342 16.37 0.76 -15.12
C TYR A 342 17.24 -0.41 -15.64
N GLY A 343 16.76 -1.20 -16.60
CA GLY A 343 17.54 -2.26 -17.23
C GLY A 343 17.80 -3.48 -16.34
N LEU A 344 16.94 -3.76 -15.36
CA LEU A 344 17.07 -4.94 -14.51
C LEU A 344 16.79 -6.24 -15.31
N SER A 345 17.57 -7.29 -15.02
CA SER A 345 17.36 -8.60 -15.64
C SER A 345 16.03 -9.25 -15.19
N PRO A 346 15.49 -10.20 -15.97
CA PRO A 346 14.29 -10.96 -15.57
C PRO A 346 14.44 -11.64 -14.22
N GLU A 347 15.62 -12.15 -13.88
CA GLU A 347 15.92 -12.81 -12.61
C GLU A 347 15.92 -11.82 -11.44
N GLN A 348 16.50 -10.64 -11.65
CA GLN A 348 16.48 -9.56 -10.66
C GLN A 348 15.04 -9.09 -10.41
N LEU A 349 14.26 -8.91 -11.48
CA LEU A 349 12.86 -8.51 -11.39
C LEU A 349 12.00 -9.57 -10.68
N ALA A 350 12.17 -10.86 -11.02
CA ALA A 350 11.43 -11.93 -10.36
C ALA A 350 11.63 -11.93 -8.83
N ARG A 351 12.83 -11.55 -8.38
CA ARG A 351 13.14 -11.40 -6.95
C ARG A 351 12.45 -10.19 -6.30
N LEU A 352 12.02 -9.20 -7.06
CA LEU A 352 11.36 -8.00 -6.55
C LEU A 352 9.83 -8.12 -6.49
N LEU A 353 9.22 -9.08 -7.20
CA LEU A 353 7.76 -9.23 -7.21
C LEU A 353 7.26 -9.82 -5.89
N ILE A 354 6.07 -9.36 -5.44
CA ILE A 354 5.45 -9.84 -4.19
C ILE A 354 4.78 -11.19 -4.41
N ALA A 355 3.79 -11.24 -5.28
CA ALA A 355 3.02 -12.46 -5.54
C ALA A 355 2.48 -12.49 -6.98
N PRO A 356 3.36 -12.61 -7.98
CA PRO A 356 2.97 -12.58 -9.37
C PRO A 356 1.99 -13.70 -9.69
N GLY A 357 0.79 -13.33 -10.11
CA GLY A 357 -0.27 -14.28 -10.46
C GLY A 357 -0.88 -15.04 -9.26
N ALA A 358 -0.94 -14.41 -8.09
CA ALA A 358 -1.52 -14.98 -6.85
C ALA A 358 -3.03 -15.24 -6.94
#